data_42fd50e084315dce9c074b32dcce9b5e
#
_entry.id   42fd50e084315dce9c074b32dcce9b5e
#
_cell.length_a   1.000
_cell.length_b   1.000
_cell.length_c   1.000
_cell.angle_alpha   90.00
_cell.angle_beta   90.00
_cell.angle_gamma   90.00
#
_symmetry.space_group_name_H-M   'P 1'
#
loop_
_entity.id
_entity.type
_entity.pdbx_description
1 polymer ?
#
loop_
_entity_poly.entity_id
_entity_poly.type
_entity_poly.pdbx_seq_one_letter_code
_entity_poly.pdbx_strand_id
1 'polypeptide(L)'
;VIKELGARTIPLENGNLIIPRMTSGTRAMWGGEGRKIASTQPAFGNLRLSAKRLEAIVPQTRELLMSTKYSADELFAADLSRRMQLGLDWGALYGTGGEFQPTGIANTPGVEKIDAKKMDAQYAADGKLTADFPVYVKSLVMSKNVDDQALGWAFNSFMEGYLKNIKTTTGDYIYRDEMNAGNFLGMPYKVSNQIPTDSKTGCTEMFFGNWADLMIGDQMGLETYTTLDGTWTDENGVQHNAFEENLTGTRALMYDDIGVRHVESFAYVHNIKVI
;
A
#
# COMPACT_ATOMS: atom_id res chain seq x y z
N VAL A 1 -7.34 1.24 -2.83
CA VAL A 1 -7.00 -0.13 -2.37
C VAL A 1 -6.67 -0.14 -0.89
N ILE A 2 -5.64 0.58 -0.43
CA ILE A 2 -5.20 0.54 0.99
C ILE A 2 -6.31 0.99 1.97
N LYS A 3 -7.05 2.06 1.66
CA LYS A 3 -8.19 2.52 2.48
C LYS A 3 -9.32 1.48 2.53
N GLU A 4 -9.57 0.76 1.45
CA GLU A 4 -10.59 -0.30 1.40
C GLU A 4 -10.21 -1.56 2.19
N LEU A 5 -8.92 -1.79 2.40
CA LEU A 5 -8.39 -2.87 3.24
C LEU A 5 -8.42 -2.51 4.74
N GLY A 6 -8.67 -1.23 5.07
CA GLY A 6 -8.84 -0.80 6.46
C GLY A 6 -7.77 0.15 6.99
N ALA A 7 -6.92 0.73 6.12
CA ALA A 7 -5.94 1.73 6.53
C ALA A 7 -6.62 2.95 7.18
N ARG A 8 -6.09 3.39 8.31
CA ARG A 8 -6.68 4.48 9.10
C ARG A 8 -6.14 5.81 8.67
N THR A 9 -7.04 6.76 8.37
CA THR A 9 -6.68 8.15 8.09
C THR A 9 -6.76 8.96 9.38
N ILE A 10 -5.72 9.73 9.66
CA ILE A 10 -5.58 10.59 10.84
C ILE A 10 -5.24 12.00 10.39
N PRO A 11 -5.95 13.04 10.84
CA PRO A 11 -5.63 14.41 10.49
C PRO A 11 -4.27 14.85 11.10
N LEU A 12 -3.44 15.52 10.29
CA LEU A 12 -2.19 16.12 10.70
C LEU A 12 -2.40 17.62 10.91
N GLU A 13 -2.73 18.05 12.15
CA GLU A 13 -3.09 19.44 12.43
C GLU A 13 -1.95 20.42 12.13
N ASN A 14 -0.73 20.15 12.22
CA ASN A 14 0.39 21.06 11.92
C ASN A 14 1.42 20.40 10.99
N GLY A 15 1.00 19.49 10.12
CA GLY A 15 1.86 18.77 9.19
C GLY A 15 2.75 17.71 9.84
N ASN A 16 2.74 17.60 11.18
CA ASN A 16 3.53 16.63 11.93
C ASN A 16 2.70 16.00 13.04
N LEU A 17 2.81 14.68 13.17
CA LEU A 17 2.16 13.93 14.25
C LEU A 17 3.11 12.86 14.78
N ILE A 18 3.15 12.73 16.10
CA ILE A 18 3.89 11.66 16.77
C ILE A 18 2.86 10.72 17.42
N ILE A 19 2.81 9.49 16.92
CA ILE A 19 1.93 8.45 17.46
C ILE A 19 2.77 7.52 18.33
N PRO A 20 2.47 7.42 19.63
CA PRO A 20 3.14 6.45 20.48
C PRO A 20 2.73 5.02 20.05
N ARG A 21 3.70 4.12 19.98
CA ARG A 21 3.47 2.70 19.77
C ARG A 21 4.11 1.89 20.89
N MET A 22 3.47 0.84 21.31
CA MET A 22 4.04 -0.12 22.24
C MET A 22 4.90 -1.11 21.45
N THR A 23 6.18 -1.23 21.79
CA THR A 23 7.13 -2.14 21.13
C THR A 23 7.29 -3.45 21.89
N SER A 24 6.96 -3.45 23.19
CA SER A 24 6.84 -4.68 23.99
C SER A 24 5.74 -4.52 25.04
N GLY A 25 4.90 -5.53 25.17
CA GLY A 25 3.83 -5.55 26.16
C GLY A 25 4.28 -5.98 27.54
N THR A 26 3.45 -5.71 28.54
CA THR A 26 3.57 -6.27 29.88
C THR A 26 3.30 -7.77 29.85
N ARG A 27 4.09 -8.54 30.59
CA ARG A 27 3.83 -9.99 30.77
C ARG A 27 2.97 -10.19 32.01
N ALA A 28 1.82 -10.83 31.84
CA ALA A 28 1.05 -11.36 32.95
C ALA A 28 1.64 -12.70 33.40
N MET A 29 1.81 -12.88 34.68
CA MET A 29 2.35 -14.12 35.28
C MET A 29 1.39 -14.66 36.32
N TRP A 30 1.23 -15.97 36.38
CA TRP A 30 0.52 -16.63 37.44
C TRP A 30 1.45 -16.68 38.67
N GLY A 31 1.03 -16.13 39.81
CA GLY A 31 1.77 -16.13 41.06
C GLY A 31 1.05 -16.94 42.12
N GLY A 32 1.82 -17.55 43.02
CA GLY A 32 1.30 -18.19 44.24
C GLY A 32 1.36 -17.21 45.42
N GLU A 33 0.65 -17.56 46.49
CA GLU A 33 0.66 -16.79 47.74
C GLU A 33 2.08 -16.61 48.27
N GLY A 34 2.45 -15.40 48.67
CA GLY A 34 3.77 -15.04 49.21
C GLY A 34 4.90 -14.88 48.17
N ARG A 35 4.66 -15.02 46.88
CA ARG A 35 5.69 -14.79 45.84
C ARG A 35 5.69 -13.31 45.37
N LYS A 36 6.88 -12.76 45.18
CA LYS A 36 7.04 -11.40 44.59
C LYS A 36 6.59 -11.42 43.13
N ILE A 37 5.79 -10.44 42.76
CA ILE A 37 5.39 -10.20 41.37
C ILE A 37 6.58 -9.57 40.64
N ALA A 38 7.05 -10.21 39.57
CA ALA A 38 8.08 -9.61 38.73
C ALA A 38 7.45 -8.47 37.90
N SER A 39 7.95 -7.25 38.08
CA SER A 39 7.49 -6.12 37.26
C SER A 39 8.08 -6.21 35.86
N THR A 40 7.23 -6.05 34.85
CA THR A 40 7.65 -5.93 33.46
C THR A 40 7.36 -4.52 32.99
N GLN A 41 8.37 -3.82 32.51
CA GLN A 41 8.18 -2.47 31.96
C GLN A 41 7.88 -2.59 30.46
N PRO A 42 6.77 -2.01 29.96
CA PRO A 42 6.52 -1.94 28.54
C PRO A 42 7.52 -0.98 27.88
N ALA A 43 8.00 -1.32 26.68
CA ALA A 43 8.80 -0.42 25.88
C ALA A 43 7.91 0.32 24.90
N PHE A 44 8.15 1.62 24.75
CA PHE A 44 7.43 2.50 23.85
C PHE A 44 8.36 2.97 22.73
N GLY A 45 7.86 3.02 21.53
CA GLY A 45 8.46 3.67 20.38
C GLY A 45 7.52 4.76 19.85
N ASN A 46 7.99 5.54 18.91
CA ASN A 46 7.21 6.59 18.29
C ASN A 46 7.16 6.38 16.78
N LEU A 47 5.96 6.44 16.20
CA LEU A 47 5.76 6.63 14.77
C LEU A 47 5.64 8.12 14.52
N ARG A 48 6.53 8.67 13.71
CA ARG A 48 6.47 10.08 13.29
C ARG A 48 5.91 10.15 11.87
N LEU A 49 4.87 10.94 11.71
CA LEU A 49 4.30 11.28 10.41
C LEU A 49 4.58 12.75 10.15
N SER A 50 5.07 13.07 8.96
CA SER A 50 5.41 14.41 8.52
C SER A 50 4.91 14.60 7.10
N ALA A 51 3.91 15.47 6.93
CA ALA A 51 3.21 15.65 5.66
C ALA A 51 4.18 15.91 4.49
N LYS A 52 4.01 15.15 3.43
CA LYS A 52 4.78 15.22 2.20
C LYS A 52 3.84 15.53 1.04
N ARG A 53 4.34 16.26 0.10
CA ARG A 53 3.54 16.75 -1.02
C ARG A 53 3.48 15.71 -2.13
N LEU A 54 2.27 15.27 -2.45
CA LEU A 54 1.96 14.56 -3.68
C LEU A 54 1.33 15.55 -4.65
N GLU A 55 1.89 15.66 -5.86
CA GLU A 55 1.46 16.64 -6.83
C GLU A 55 1.40 16.08 -8.25
N ALA A 56 0.48 16.64 -9.04
CA ALA A 56 0.38 16.37 -10.46
C ALA A 56 -0.08 17.64 -11.20
N ILE A 57 0.40 17.81 -12.41
CA ILE A 57 -0.01 18.88 -13.34
C ILE A 57 -0.45 18.23 -14.64
N VAL A 58 -1.61 18.65 -15.16
CA VAL A 58 -2.14 18.22 -16.46
C VAL A 58 -2.34 19.45 -17.33
N PRO A 59 -1.54 19.61 -18.40
CA PRO A 59 -1.78 20.64 -19.40
C PRO A 59 -2.90 20.21 -20.34
N GLN A 60 -3.73 21.17 -20.73
CA GLN A 60 -4.86 20.99 -21.64
C GLN A 60 -4.92 22.12 -22.65
N THR A 61 -5.25 21.82 -23.91
CA THR A 61 -5.48 22.88 -24.90
C THR A 61 -6.85 23.50 -24.66
N ARG A 62 -6.92 24.80 -24.73
CA ARG A 62 -8.19 25.55 -24.60
C ARG A 62 -9.21 25.17 -25.67
N GLU A 63 -8.73 24.78 -26.85
CA GLU A 63 -9.58 24.32 -27.96
C GLU A 63 -10.29 23.00 -27.60
N LEU A 64 -9.61 22.08 -26.91
CA LEU A 64 -10.20 20.83 -26.42
C LEU A 64 -11.34 21.10 -25.43
N LEU A 65 -11.15 22.04 -24.51
CA LEU A 65 -12.17 22.43 -23.54
C LEU A 65 -13.41 23.07 -24.22
N MET A 66 -13.21 23.84 -25.30
CA MET A 66 -14.28 24.47 -26.03
C MET A 66 -15.01 23.53 -27.00
N SER A 67 -14.34 22.53 -27.53
CA SER A 67 -14.87 21.66 -28.59
C SER A 67 -15.73 20.52 -28.10
N THR A 68 -15.61 20.11 -26.83
CA THR A 68 -16.33 19.00 -26.27
C THR A 68 -17.71 19.38 -25.75
N LYS A 69 -18.75 18.66 -26.19
CA LYS A 69 -20.14 18.78 -25.69
C LYS A 69 -20.28 18.30 -24.24
N TYR A 70 -19.29 17.54 -23.73
CA TYR A 70 -19.19 17.08 -22.35
C TYR A 70 -18.20 17.95 -21.60
N SER A 71 -18.43 18.14 -20.32
CA SER A 71 -17.53 18.87 -19.44
C SER A 71 -16.16 18.14 -19.38
N ALA A 72 -15.25 18.55 -20.24
CA ALA A 72 -13.89 18.00 -20.28
C ALA A 72 -13.18 18.20 -18.94
N ASP A 73 -13.46 19.30 -18.24
CA ASP A 73 -12.94 19.60 -16.92
C ASP A 73 -13.28 18.54 -15.89
N GLU A 74 -14.53 18.02 -15.89
CA GLU A 74 -14.94 16.95 -14.97
C GLU A 74 -14.19 15.64 -15.26
N LEU A 75 -13.98 15.33 -16.54
CA LEU A 75 -13.25 14.15 -16.95
C LEU A 75 -11.78 14.21 -16.47
N PHE A 76 -11.15 15.37 -16.67
CA PHE A 76 -9.76 15.56 -16.24
C PHE A 76 -9.63 15.60 -14.72
N ALA A 77 -10.56 16.23 -14.01
CA ALA A 77 -10.57 16.23 -12.56
C ALA A 77 -10.74 14.81 -11.98
N ALA A 78 -11.59 14.00 -12.61
CA ALA A 78 -11.78 12.60 -12.21
C ALA A 78 -10.53 11.74 -12.47
N ASP A 79 -9.88 11.88 -13.65
CA ASP A 79 -8.63 11.17 -13.94
C ASP A 79 -7.50 11.59 -12.99
N LEU A 80 -7.37 12.90 -12.75
CA LEU A 80 -6.37 13.45 -11.85
C LEU A 80 -6.56 12.94 -10.42
N SER A 81 -7.79 12.95 -9.92
CA SER A 81 -8.13 12.39 -8.61
C SER A 81 -7.76 10.90 -8.52
N ARG A 82 -8.07 10.12 -9.57
CA ARG A 82 -7.70 8.71 -9.65
C ARG A 82 -6.19 8.50 -9.65
N ARG A 83 -5.44 9.32 -10.40
CA ARG A 83 -3.96 9.25 -10.44
C ARG A 83 -3.35 9.57 -9.08
N MET A 84 -3.88 10.57 -8.38
CA MET A 84 -3.43 10.92 -7.03
C MET A 84 -3.68 9.77 -6.04
N GLN A 85 -4.84 9.10 -6.11
CA GLN A 85 -5.12 7.92 -5.29
C GLN A 85 -4.18 6.75 -5.59
N LEU A 86 -3.85 6.51 -6.86
CA LEU A 86 -2.88 5.48 -7.24
C LEU A 86 -1.47 5.82 -6.74
N GLY A 87 -1.09 7.10 -6.77
CA GLY A 87 0.17 7.58 -6.21
C GLY A 87 0.26 7.37 -4.69
N LEU A 88 -0.85 7.61 -3.98
CA LEU A 88 -0.95 7.32 -2.54
C LEU A 88 -0.83 5.82 -2.25
N ASP A 89 -1.53 4.97 -3.00
CA ASP A 89 -1.44 3.52 -2.88
C ASP A 89 0.00 3.03 -3.13
N TRP A 90 0.66 3.57 -4.16
CA TRP A 90 2.06 3.24 -4.45
C TRP A 90 3.00 3.69 -3.31
N GLY A 91 2.82 4.91 -2.81
CA GLY A 91 3.59 5.45 -1.69
C GLY A 91 3.45 4.59 -0.42
N ALA A 92 2.24 4.08 -0.16
CA ALA A 92 1.98 3.20 0.98
C ALA A 92 2.66 1.84 0.88
N LEU A 93 2.76 1.29 -0.33
CA LEU A 93 3.38 -0.02 -0.55
C LEU A 93 4.90 0.09 -0.68
N TYR A 94 5.40 1.05 -1.49
CA TYR A 94 6.78 1.10 -1.94
C TYR A 94 7.55 2.38 -1.62
N GLY A 95 6.92 3.36 -1.00
CA GLY A 95 7.59 4.62 -0.66
C GLY A 95 8.95 4.40 -0.01
N THR A 96 9.95 5.14 -0.42
CA THR A 96 11.36 4.95 -0.02
C THR A 96 11.70 5.51 1.35
N GLY A 97 10.83 6.36 1.94
CA GLY A 97 11.07 7.01 3.24
C GLY A 97 12.06 8.17 3.18
N GLY A 98 12.32 8.72 2.00
CA GLY A 98 13.17 9.90 1.83
C GLY A 98 12.47 11.20 2.26
N GLU A 99 13.14 12.33 2.01
CA GLU A 99 12.63 13.67 2.37
C GLU A 99 11.27 13.97 1.71
N PHE A 100 11.05 13.49 0.48
CA PHE A 100 9.88 13.80 -0.35
C PHE A 100 8.90 12.64 -0.51
N GLN A 101 9.19 11.47 0.06
CA GLN A 101 8.36 10.27 -0.07
C GLN A 101 8.06 9.62 1.27
N PRO A 102 6.84 9.10 1.49
CA PRO A 102 6.51 8.33 2.68
C PRO A 102 7.32 7.03 2.76
N THR A 103 7.32 6.40 3.93
CA THR A 103 7.91 5.06 4.08
C THR A 103 6.84 4.01 3.85
N GLY A 104 6.91 3.32 2.71
CA GLY A 104 5.99 2.22 2.38
C GLY A 104 6.27 0.94 3.17
N ILE A 105 5.30 0.02 3.14
CA ILE A 105 5.39 -1.26 3.86
C ILE A 105 6.64 -2.04 3.44
N ALA A 106 6.95 -2.11 2.14
CA ALA A 106 8.11 -2.83 1.61
C ALA A 106 9.46 -2.30 2.13
N ASN A 107 9.53 -0.99 2.45
CA ASN A 107 10.76 -0.32 2.89
C ASN A 107 10.79 -0.04 4.39
N THR A 108 9.72 -0.35 5.11
CA THR A 108 9.67 -0.17 6.58
C THR A 108 10.59 -1.18 7.27
N PRO A 109 11.55 -0.73 8.09
CA PRO A 109 12.40 -1.62 8.88
C PRO A 109 11.58 -2.41 9.90
N GLY A 110 11.80 -3.72 9.97
CA GLY A 110 11.10 -4.62 10.91
C GLY A 110 9.87 -5.31 10.34
N VAL A 111 9.41 -4.94 9.16
CA VAL A 111 8.43 -5.73 8.40
C VAL A 111 9.08 -7.02 7.93
N GLU A 112 8.35 -8.13 8.06
CA GLU A 112 8.82 -9.45 7.63
C GLU A 112 8.93 -9.51 6.10
N LYS A 113 10.16 -9.69 5.59
CA LYS A 113 10.44 -9.77 4.15
C LYS A 113 10.75 -11.21 3.78
N ILE A 114 9.93 -11.78 2.92
CA ILE A 114 10.02 -13.17 2.49
C ILE A 114 10.42 -13.21 1.01
N ASP A 115 11.55 -13.83 0.73
CA ASP A 115 12.00 -14.07 -0.64
C ASP A 115 11.52 -15.44 -1.12
N ALA A 116 10.53 -15.48 -2.01
CA ALA A 116 9.94 -16.72 -2.50
C ALA A 116 10.95 -17.64 -3.21
N LYS A 117 12.04 -17.09 -3.77
CA LYS A 117 13.10 -17.91 -4.40
C LYS A 117 14.01 -18.62 -3.40
N LYS A 118 14.07 -18.13 -2.16
CA LYS A 118 14.93 -18.69 -1.10
C LYS A 118 14.19 -19.60 -0.13
N MET A 119 12.88 -19.79 -0.37
CA MET A 119 12.05 -20.65 0.48
C MET A 119 12.30 -22.13 0.18
N ASP A 120 12.00 -22.97 1.18
CA ASP A 120 12.03 -24.42 1.01
C ASP A 120 11.04 -24.86 -0.09
N ALA A 121 11.40 -25.91 -0.82
CA ALA A 121 10.60 -26.44 -1.94
C ALA A 121 9.17 -26.85 -1.53
N GLN A 122 8.93 -27.08 -0.26
CA GLN A 122 7.60 -27.34 0.28
C GLN A 122 6.69 -26.11 0.09
N TYR A 123 7.21 -24.89 0.24
CA TYR A 123 6.45 -23.66 0.17
C TYR A 123 6.57 -22.97 -1.18
N ALA A 124 7.78 -22.91 -1.73
CA ALA A 124 8.01 -22.31 -3.05
C ALA A 124 9.20 -22.98 -3.76
N ALA A 125 8.99 -23.42 -4.98
CA ALA A 125 10.06 -23.99 -5.80
C ALA A 125 10.47 -22.97 -6.86
N ASP A 126 11.68 -22.40 -6.77
CA ASP A 126 12.20 -21.36 -7.67
C ASP A 126 11.23 -20.16 -7.86
N GLY A 127 10.62 -19.72 -6.75
CA GLY A 127 9.66 -18.63 -6.73
C GLY A 127 8.22 -19.02 -7.12
N LYS A 128 7.96 -20.24 -7.58
CA LYS A 128 6.60 -20.74 -7.83
C LYS A 128 5.99 -21.20 -6.53
N LEU A 129 4.91 -20.57 -6.14
CA LEU A 129 4.23 -20.86 -4.88
C LEU A 129 3.48 -22.20 -4.93
N THR A 130 3.55 -22.94 -3.85
CA THR A 130 2.66 -24.07 -3.57
C THR A 130 1.38 -23.59 -2.88
N ALA A 131 0.39 -24.47 -2.75
CA ALA A 131 -0.82 -24.16 -2.01
C ALA A 131 -0.57 -23.86 -0.51
N ASP A 132 0.50 -24.42 0.06
CA ASP A 132 0.82 -24.23 1.48
C ASP A 132 1.46 -22.88 1.79
N PHE A 133 2.02 -22.21 0.78
CA PHE A 133 2.76 -20.97 0.99
C PHE A 133 1.89 -19.82 1.55
N PRO A 134 0.71 -19.49 1.01
CA PRO A 134 -0.12 -18.44 1.58
C PRO A 134 -0.54 -18.74 3.03
N VAL A 135 -0.78 -20.02 3.34
CA VAL A 135 -1.10 -20.46 4.71
C VAL A 135 0.09 -20.22 5.65
N TYR A 136 1.30 -20.51 5.17
CA TYR A 136 2.53 -20.22 5.92
C TYR A 136 2.70 -18.73 6.21
N VAL A 137 2.53 -17.84 5.21
CA VAL A 137 2.63 -16.38 5.38
C VAL A 137 1.61 -15.89 6.40
N LYS A 138 0.37 -16.37 6.31
CA LYS A 138 -0.68 -16.05 7.28
C LYS A 138 -0.29 -16.48 8.68
N SER A 139 0.16 -17.72 8.86
CA SER A 139 0.55 -18.25 10.18
C SER A 139 1.74 -17.49 10.78
N LEU A 140 2.68 -17.03 9.95
CA LEU A 140 3.85 -16.26 10.37
C LEU A 140 3.43 -14.91 11.00
N VAL A 141 2.49 -14.19 10.39
CA VAL A 141 1.97 -12.95 10.95
C VAL A 141 1.13 -13.20 12.20
N MET A 142 0.22 -14.18 12.15
CA MET A 142 -0.66 -14.51 13.28
C MET A 142 0.11 -15.02 14.51
N SER A 143 1.27 -15.67 14.33
CA SER A 143 2.11 -16.12 15.44
C SER A 143 2.66 -14.99 16.31
N LYS A 144 2.66 -13.76 15.80
CA LYS A 144 3.10 -12.54 16.51
C LYS A 144 2.00 -11.90 17.35
N ASN A 145 0.87 -12.59 17.55
CA ASN A 145 -0.32 -12.10 18.27
C ASN A 145 -0.85 -10.77 17.72
N VAL A 146 -0.89 -10.65 16.41
CA VAL A 146 -1.43 -9.49 15.71
C VAL A 146 -2.95 -9.48 15.86
N ASP A 147 -3.50 -8.27 16.04
CA ASP A 147 -4.94 -8.04 16.10
C ASP A 147 -5.57 -8.40 14.74
N ASP A 148 -6.71 -9.08 14.74
CA ASP A 148 -7.36 -9.61 13.52
C ASP A 148 -8.43 -8.69 12.91
N GLN A 149 -8.50 -7.43 13.36
CA GLN A 149 -9.57 -6.50 13.01
C GLN A 149 -9.65 -6.16 11.50
N ALA A 150 -8.52 -6.06 10.81
CA ALA A 150 -8.45 -5.66 9.41
C ALA A 150 -7.34 -6.43 8.66
N LEU A 151 -7.30 -7.74 8.86
CA LEU A 151 -6.41 -8.61 8.11
C LEU A 151 -6.84 -8.68 6.64
N GLY A 152 -5.91 -8.57 5.73
CA GLY A 152 -6.20 -8.61 4.31
C GLY A 152 -4.98 -8.81 3.44
N TRP A 153 -5.23 -9.19 2.19
CA TRP A 153 -4.22 -9.43 1.18
C TRP A 153 -4.22 -8.33 0.13
N ALA A 154 -3.04 -7.95 -0.34
CA ALA A 154 -2.89 -7.09 -1.50
C ALA A 154 -1.88 -7.70 -2.48
N PHE A 155 -2.28 -7.83 -3.73
CA PHE A 155 -1.47 -8.36 -4.83
C PHE A 155 -1.97 -7.82 -6.16
N ASN A 156 -1.27 -8.10 -7.24
CA ASN A 156 -1.67 -7.65 -8.57
C ASN A 156 -2.57 -8.66 -9.30
N SER A 157 -3.08 -8.27 -10.47
CA SER A 157 -3.97 -9.10 -11.28
C SER A 157 -3.31 -10.39 -11.81
N PHE A 158 -2.00 -10.38 -12.07
CA PHE A 158 -1.28 -11.59 -12.46
C PHE A 158 -1.21 -12.62 -11.34
N MET A 159 -0.95 -12.13 -10.11
CA MET A 159 -0.97 -12.97 -8.92
C MET A 159 -2.35 -13.54 -8.63
N GLU A 160 -3.41 -12.73 -8.79
CA GLU A 160 -4.78 -13.20 -8.68
C GLU A 160 -5.07 -14.37 -9.63
N GLY A 161 -4.70 -14.21 -10.90
CA GLY A 161 -4.83 -15.26 -11.91
C GLY A 161 -4.02 -16.51 -11.57
N TYR A 162 -2.81 -16.33 -11.08
CA TYR A 162 -1.95 -17.42 -10.65
C TYR A 162 -2.58 -18.22 -9.49
N LEU A 163 -3.01 -17.54 -8.41
CA LEU A 163 -3.63 -18.18 -7.26
C LEU A 163 -4.93 -18.92 -7.61
N LYS A 164 -5.77 -18.34 -8.46
CA LYS A 164 -7.00 -18.99 -8.97
C LYS A 164 -6.72 -20.24 -9.80
N ASN A 165 -5.51 -20.40 -10.34
CA ASN A 165 -5.11 -21.53 -11.16
C ASN A 165 -4.35 -22.63 -10.41
N ILE A 166 -4.09 -22.48 -9.11
CA ILE A 166 -3.48 -23.53 -8.30
C ILE A 166 -4.49 -24.68 -8.14
N LYS A 167 -4.02 -25.88 -8.50
CA LYS A 167 -4.82 -27.11 -8.49
C LYS A 167 -4.28 -28.12 -7.49
N THR A 168 -5.18 -28.96 -7.00
CA THR A 168 -4.83 -30.17 -6.29
C THR A 168 -4.22 -31.21 -7.24
N THR A 169 -3.68 -32.30 -6.72
CA THR A 169 -3.23 -33.45 -7.50
C THR A 169 -4.36 -34.12 -8.27
N THR A 170 -5.61 -33.97 -7.83
CA THR A 170 -6.83 -34.45 -8.47
C THR A 170 -7.33 -33.56 -9.62
N GLY A 171 -6.77 -32.34 -9.76
CA GLY A 171 -7.11 -31.38 -10.81
C GLY A 171 -8.11 -30.30 -10.39
N ASP A 172 -8.62 -30.34 -9.16
CA ASP A 172 -9.56 -29.38 -8.62
C ASP A 172 -8.87 -28.07 -8.24
N TYR A 173 -9.53 -26.95 -8.45
CA TYR A 173 -9.00 -25.64 -8.07
C TYR A 173 -9.17 -25.38 -6.57
N ILE A 174 -8.07 -25.01 -5.88
CA ILE A 174 -8.08 -24.86 -4.43
C ILE A 174 -8.74 -23.56 -3.98
N TYR A 175 -8.39 -22.44 -4.61
CA TYR A 175 -8.77 -21.10 -4.13
C TYR A 175 -9.81 -20.40 -4.98
N ARG A 176 -10.19 -20.99 -6.13
CA ARG A 176 -11.03 -20.32 -7.13
C ARG A 176 -12.37 -19.87 -6.60
N ASP A 177 -13.07 -20.74 -5.89
CA ASP A 177 -14.44 -20.48 -5.42
C ASP A 177 -14.43 -19.43 -4.31
N GLU A 178 -13.48 -19.51 -3.41
CA GLU A 178 -13.30 -18.54 -2.33
C GLU A 178 -12.91 -17.16 -2.87
N MET A 179 -11.98 -17.10 -3.82
CA MET A 179 -11.54 -15.85 -4.44
C MET A 179 -12.64 -15.22 -5.30
N ASN A 180 -13.53 -16.01 -5.92
CA ASN A 180 -14.70 -15.48 -6.61
C ASN A 180 -15.72 -14.87 -5.65
N ALA A 181 -15.75 -15.31 -4.39
CA ALA A 181 -16.52 -14.68 -3.32
C ALA A 181 -15.85 -13.42 -2.72
N GLY A 182 -14.66 -13.04 -3.21
CA GLY A 182 -13.92 -11.85 -2.75
C GLY A 182 -13.03 -12.07 -1.54
N ASN A 183 -12.84 -13.32 -1.11
CA ASN A 183 -12.01 -13.68 0.02
C ASN A 183 -10.84 -14.57 -0.40
N PHE A 184 -9.76 -14.51 0.35
CA PHE A 184 -8.61 -15.39 0.19
C PHE A 184 -8.13 -15.86 1.57
N LEU A 185 -8.18 -17.16 1.82
CA LEU A 185 -7.94 -17.80 3.13
C LEU A 185 -8.81 -17.21 4.27
N GLY A 186 -10.09 -16.96 3.98
CA GLY A 186 -11.05 -16.39 4.93
C GLY A 186 -10.92 -14.89 5.16
N MET A 187 -10.08 -14.18 4.40
CA MET A 187 -9.80 -12.76 4.57
C MET A 187 -10.03 -12.00 3.27
N PRO A 188 -10.46 -10.72 3.34
CA PRO A 188 -10.62 -9.90 2.14
C PRO A 188 -9.30 -9.70 1.42
N TYR A 189 -9.36 -9.63 0.10
CA TYR A 189 -8.22 -9.25 -0.71
C TYR A 189 -8.57 -8.11 -1.66
N LYS A 190 -7.56 -7.35 -2.05
CA LYS A 190 -7.67 -6.29 -3.05
C LYS A 190 -6.57 -6.42 -4.09
N VAL A 191 -6.96 -6.14 -5.33
CA VAL A 191 -6.03 -6.17 -6.45
C VAL A 191 -5.55 -4.75 -6.74
N SER A 192 -4.25 -4.57 -6.79
CA SER A 192 -3.61 -3.31 -7.17
C SER A 192 -2.52 -3.54 -8.21
N ASN A 193 -2.70 -2.96 -9.39
CA ASN A 193 -1.68 -3.01 -10.43
C ASN A 193 -0.53 -2.01 -10.20
N GLN A 194 -0.53 -1.29 -9.07
CA GLN A 194 0.63 -0.57 -8.55
C GLN A 194 1.72 -1.54 -8.05
N ILE A 195 1.34 -2.79 -7.74
CA ILE A 195 2.30 -3.86 -7.43
C ILE A 195 2.91 -4.35 -8.74
N PRO A 196 4.22 -4.15 -8.96
CA PRO A 196 4.86 -4.41 -10.23
C PRO A 196 4.94 -5.90 -10.54
N THR A 197 4.96 -6.23 -11.84
CA THR A 197 5.41 -7.51 -12.35
C THR A 197 6.63 -7.24 -13.21
N ASP A 198 7.75 -7.84 -12.87
CA ASP A 198 8.94 -7.76 -13.70
C ASP A 198 8.75 -8.55 -14.98
N SER A 199 8.70 -7.86 -16.11
CA SER A 199 8.49 -8.46 -17.44
C SER A 199 9.62 -9.40 -17.87
N LYS A 200 10.83 -9.28 -17.28
CA LYS A 200 11.98 -10.11 -17.62
C LYS A 200 12.00 -11.43 -16.84
N THR A 201 11.67 -11.36 -15.56
CA THR A 201 11.73 -12.52 -14.65
C THR A 201 10.36 -13.18 -14.45
N GLY A 202 9.27 -12.50 -14.82
CA GLY A 202 7.90 -12.93 -14.54
C GLY A 202 7.56 -12.92 -13.03
N CYS A 203 8.36 -12.20 -12.24
CA CYS A 203 8.19 -12.15 -10.80
C CYS A 203 7.28 -11.00 -10.38
N THR A 204 6.47 -11.24 -9.38
CA THR A 204 5.62 -10.26 -8.72
C THR A 204 5.75 -10.34 -7.20
N GLU A 205 4.92 -9.59 -6.51
CA GLU A 205 4.96 -9.41 -5.07
C GLU A 205 3.57 -9.49 -4.47
N MET A 206 3.48 -9.74 -3.16
CA MET A 206 2.25 -9.66 -2.42
C MET A 206 2.47 -9.18 -0.99
N PHE A 207 1.45 -8.58 -0.43
CA PHE A 207 1.41 -8.07 0.93
C PHE A 207 0.31 -8.77 1.71
N PHE A 208 0.59 -9.09 2.94
CA PHE A 208 -0.37 -9.57 3.91
C PHE A 208 -0.19 -8.86 5.24
N GLY A 209 -1.27 -8.50 5.90
CA GLY A 209 -1.16 -7.94 7.23
C GLY A 209 -2.44 -7.32 7.76
N ASN A 210 -2.33 -6.70 8.94
CA ASN A 210 -3.40 -5.92 9.54
C ASN A 210 -3.33 -4.48 9.04
N TRP A 211 -4.20 -4.16 8.09
CA TRP A 211 -4.22 -2.83 7.45
C TRP A 211 -4.65 -1.70 8.40
N ALA A 212 -5.31 -2.02 9.53
CA ALA A 212 -5.61 -1.02 10.56
C ALA A 212 -4.36 -0.43 11.23
N ASP A 213 -3.20 -1.10 11.11
CA ASP A 213 -1.92 -0.62 11.59
C ASP A 213 -1.17 0.25 10.56
N LEU A 214 -1.70 0.37 9.34
CA LEU A 214 -1.22 1.34 8.36
C LEU A 214 -1.91 2.68 8.59
N MET A 215 -1.13 3.67 9.03
CA MET A 215 -1.61 5.01 9.33
C MET A 215 -1.34 5.94 8.15
N ILE A 216 -2.39 6.60 7.68
CA ILE A 216 -2.30 7.66 6.66
C ILE A 216 -2.54 8.97 7.39
N GLY A 217 -1.51 9.79 7.48
CA GLY A 217 -1.61 11.15 8.02
C GLY A 217 -2.03 12.09 6.89
N ASP A 218 -3.20 12.69 7.00
CA ASP A 218 -3.76 13.62 6.01
C ASP A 218 -3.73 15.03 6.59
N GLN A 219 -2.95 15.93 6.00
CA GLN A 219 -2.92 17.34 6.39
C GLN A 219 -3.88 18.15 5.53
N MET A 220 -3.91 17.87 4.23
CA MET A 220 -4.71 18.60 3.27
C MET A 220 -5.19 17.62 2.19
N GLY A 221 -6.49 17.44 2.15
CA GLY A 221 -7.13 16.62 1.12
C GLY A 221 -6.79 17.10 -0.29
N LEU A 222 -7.28 16.39 -1.28
CA LEU A 222 -7.02 16.73 -2.68
C LEU A 222 -7.56 18.13 -3.01
N GLU A 223 -6.66 19.05 -3.32
CA GLU A 223 -6.97 20.37 -3.87
C GLU A 223 -6.60 20.42 -5.35
N THR A 224 -7.52 20.94 -6.15
CA THR A 224 -7.31 21.17 -7.58
C THR A 224 -7.37 22.64 -7.88
N TYR A 225 -6.44 23.14 -8.67
CA TYR A 225 -6.39 24.52 -9.11
C TYR A 225 -6.12 24.58 -10.60
N THR A 226 -6.99 25.29 -11.33
CA THR A 226 -6.87 25.48 -12.77
C THR A 226 -6.46 26.91 -13.09
N THR A 227 -5.46 27.10 -13.94
CA THR A 227 -4.96 28.40 -14.36
C THR A 227 -4.82 28.49 -15.88
N LEU A 228 -5.05 29.70 -16.39
CA LEU A 228 -4.78 30.07 -17.78
C LEU A 228 -3.41 30.71 -17.96
N ASP A 229 -2.81 31.11 -16.85
CA ASP A 229 -1.52 31.79 -16.80
C ASP A 229 -0.57 30.93 -15.96
N GLY A 230 0.50 30.45 -16.56
CA GLY A 230 1.49 29.66 -15.85
C GLY A 230 2.53 29.07 -16.77
N THR A 231 3.64 28.70 -16.17
CA THR A 231 4.73 28.05 -16.87
C THR A 231 5.06 26.76 -16.14
N TRP A 232 5.24 25.68 -16.86
CA TRP A 232 5.67 24.39 -16.30
C TRP A 232 6.64 23.71 -17.25
N THR A 233 7.37 22.73 -16.72
CA THR A 233 8.30 21.93 -17.49
C THR A 233 7.75 20.52 -17.63
N ASP A 234 7.75 19.95 -18.84
CA ASP A 234 7.33 18.58 -19.09
C ASP A 234 8.40 17.55 -18.66
N GLU A 235 8.08 16.25 -18.81
CA GLU A 235 8.99 15.15 -18.48
C GLU A 235 10.27 15.14 -19.35
N ASN A 236 10.24 15.79 -20.52
CA ASN A 236 11.36 15.90 -21.44
C ASN A 236 12.25 17.13 -21.16
N GLY A 237 11.88 17.94 -20.16
CA GLY A 237 12.59 19.17 -19.81
C GLY A 237 12.19 20.36 -20.68
N VAL A 238 11.13 20.27 -21.49
CA VAL A 238 10.63 21.38 -22.30
C VAL A 238 9.75 22.28 -21.45
N GLN A 239 10.04 23.57 -21.50
CA GLN A 239 9.26 24.58 -20.80
C GLN A 239 8.06 25.00 -21.65
N HIS A 240 6.88 24.92 -21.08
CA HIS A 240 5.61 25.34 -21.67
C HIS A 240 5.10 26.61 -21.00
N ASN A 241 4.54 27.52 -21.78
CA ASN A 241 3.91 28.74 -21.31
C ASN A 241 2.42 28.70 -21.69
N ALA A 242 1.56 28.67 -20.68
CA ALA A 242 0.11 28.57 -20.89
C ALA A 242 -0.45 29.70 -21.77
N PHE A 243 0.05 30.92 -21.59
CA PHE A 243 -0.41 32.08 -22.33
C PHE A 243 0.02 32.05 -23.81
N GLU A 244 1.27 31.68 -24.10
CA GLU A 244 1.79 31.64 -25.47
C GLU A 244 1.23 30.49 -26.29
N GLU A 245 1.05 29.31 -25.63
CA GLU A 245 0.62 28.07 -26.28
C GLU A 245 -0.90 27.87 -26.22
N ASN A 246 -1.66 28.81 -25.66
CA ASN A 246 -3.11 28.72 -25.45
C ASN A 246 -3.52 27.47 -24.67
N LEU A 247 -2.75 27.17 -23.60
CA LEU A 247 -2.96 26.03 -22.71
C LEU A 247 -3.66 26.44 -21.41
N THR A 248 -4.31 25.48 -20.80
CA THR A 248 -4.84 25.56 -19.44
C THR A 248 -4.11 24.52 -18.61
N GLY A 249 -3.55 24.91 -17.48
CA GLY A 249 -2.89 24.00 -16.55
C GLY A 249 -3.80 23.68 -15.36
N THR A 250 -4.13 22.42 -15.15
CA THR A 250 -4.80 21.96 -13.92
C THR A 250 -3.78 21.26 -13.03
N ARG A 251 -3.58 21.79 -11.81
CA ARG A 251 -2.69 21.24 -10.79
C ARG A 251 -3.52 20.60 -9.70
N ALA A 252 -3.11 19.39 -9.28
CA ALA A 252 -3.61 18.75 -8.08
C ALA A 252 -2.50 18.68 -7.03
N LEU A 253 -2.87 18.94 -5.79
CA LEU A 253 -1.98 18.87 -4.62
C LEU A 253 -2.68 18.11 -3.51
N MET A 254 -1.88 17.33 -2.77
CA MET A 254 -2.29 16.59 -1.60
C MET A 254 -1.11 16.50 -0.63
N TYR A 255 -1.34 16.64 0.65
CA TYR A 255 -0.29 16.56 1.67
C TYR A 255 -0.59 15.42 2.62
N ASP A 256 0.12 14.31 2.43
CA ASP A 256 -0.04 13.09 3.21
C ASP A 256 1.31 12.55 3.68
N ASP A 257 1.28 11.77 4.73
CA ASP A 257 2.36 10.86 5.08
C ASP A 257 1.79 9.49 5.44
N ILE A 258 2.62 8.47 5.32
CA ILE A 258 2.21 7.10 5.58
C ILE A 258 3.25 6.45 6.49
N GLY A 259 2.76 5.66 7.42
CA GLY A 259 3.64 4.92 8.30
C GLY A 259 2.97 3.69 8.91
N VAL A 260 3.76 2.68 9.17
CA VAL A 260 3.33 1.44 9.80
C VAL A 260 3.47 1.56 11.31
N ARG A 261 2.37 1.43 12.05
CA ARG A 261 2.37 1.53 13.52
C ARG A 261 3.00 0.29 14.16
N HIS A 262 2.57 -0.90 13.76
CA HIS A 262 3.11 -2.18 14.23
C HIS A 262 3.70 -2.93 13.05
N VAL A 263 5.03 -2.94 12.98
CA VAL A 263 5.77 -3.55 11.87
C VAL A 263 5.60 -5.07 11.79
N GLU A 264 5.32 -5.69 12.92
CA GLU A 264 5.10 -7.13 13.06
C GLU A 264 3.78 -7.58 12.42
N SER A 265 2.85 -6.62 12.21
CA SER A 265 1.53 -6.87 11.63
C SER A 265 1.56 -7.09 10.12
N PHE A 266 2.70 -6.93 9.46
CA PHE A 266 2.82 -7.07 8.02
C PHE A 266 3.88 -8.09 7.62
N ALA A 267 3.58 -8.79 6.51
CA ALA A 267 4.53 -9.59 5.75
C ALA A 267 4.54 -9.10 4.29
N TYR A 268 5.72 -8.93 3.74
CA TYR A 268 5.98 -8.57 2.36
C TYR A 268 6.70 -9.72 1.68
N VAL A 269 6.09 -10.28 0.66
CA VAL A 269 6.65 -11.39 -0.13
C VAL A 269 7.05 -10.87 -1.50
N HIS A 270 8.27 -11.14 -1.89
CA HIS A 270 8.81 -10.73 -3.19
C HIS A 270 9.41 -11.92 -3.96
N ASN A 271 9.72 -11.69 -5.24
CA ASN A 271 10.27 -12.70 -6.16
C ASN A 271 9.33 -13.89 -6.42
N ILE A 272 8.02 -13.68 -6.39
CA ILE A 272 7.03 -14.70 -6.72
C ILE A 272 6.93 -14.85 -8.23
N LYS A 273 7.22 -16.01 -8.77
CA LYS A 273 7.16 -16.30 -10.20
C LYS A 273 5.74 -16.68 -10.61
N VAL A 274 5.10 -15.83 -11.41
CA VAL A 274 3.71 -16.01 -11.86
C VAL A 274 3.58 -16.24 -13.37
N ILE A 275 4.64 -15.96 -14.14
CA ILE A 275 4.73 -16.15 -15.59
C ILE A 275 5.87 -17.10 -15.92
#